data_7d0fc4f916da1f67960b510cceeff6bf
#
_entry.id   7d0fc4f916da1f67960b510cceeff6bf
#
_cell.length_a   1.000
_cell.length_b   1.000
_cell.length_c   1.000
_cell.angle_alpha   90.00
_cell.angle_beta   90.00
_cell.angle_gamma   90.00
#
_symmetry.space_group_name_H-M   'P 1'
#
loop_
_entity.id
_entity.type
_entity.pdbx_description
1 polymer ?
#
loop_
_entity_poly.entity_id
_entity_poly.type
_entity_poly.pdbx_seq_one_letter_code
_entity_poly.pdbx_strand_id
1 'polypeptide(L)'
;RGLGDVYKRQKEYRTIVAYAGREENEEITEKIEWLHAKGVDTVCCPDEKGQIDLKKLMTNLGNEGIDSILLEGGGTLNDSALRAGIVKEVHCFIAPKLFGGKNSKTPVQGIGIGLPSEALKLKCTDICRIGEDIRIICQVCEKEQEGPCLQES
;
A
#
# COMPACT_ATOMS: atom_id res chain seq x y z
N ARG A 1 14.88 1.48 3.99
CA ARG A 1 15.21 2.54 4.97
C ARG A 1 14.90 1.96 6.35
N GLY A 2 15.86 1.93 7.27
CA GLY A 2 15.67 1.34 8.59
C GLY A 2 14.82 2.24 9.48
N LEU A 3 14.15 1.66 10.45
CA LEU A 3 13.37 2.38 11.47
C LEU A 3 14.12 3.57 12.11
N GLY A 4 15.46 3.50 12.16
CA GLY A 4 16.31 4.59 12.72
C GLY A 4 16.21 5.94 11.98
N ASP A 5 15.89 5.96 10.67
CA ASP A 5 15.73 7.23 9.94
C ASP A 5 14.35 7.85 10.18
N VAL A 6 13.34 7.04 10.48
CA VAL A 6 12.00 7.49 10.85
C VAL A 6 12.06 8.25 12.16
N TYR A 7 12.80 7.75 13.16
CA TYR A 7 12.93 8.38 14.47
C TYR A 7 13.69 9.71 14.47
N LYS A 8 14.64 9.92 13.55
CA LYS A 8 15.38 11.18 13.46
C LYS A 8 14.54 12.36 12.97
N ARG A 9 13.46 12.08 12.20
CA ARG A 9 12.58 13.09 11.59
C ARG A 9 11.30 13.36 12.38
N GLN A 10 11.02 12.63 13.45
CA GLN A 10 9.80 12.76 14.27
C GLN A 10 9.59 14.15 14.89
N LYS A 11 10.64 14.91 15.09
CA LYS A 11 10.53 16.30 15.57
C LYS A 11 9.96 17.26 14.52
N GLU A 12 9.99 16.86 13.24
CA GLU A 12 9.55 17.69 12.11
C GLU A 12 8.21 17.19 11.51
N TYR A 13 7.93 15.89 11.64
CA TYR A 13 6.76 15.28 10.98
C TYR A 13 6.04 14.32 11.91
N ARG A 14 4.70 14.41 11.92
CA ARG A 14 3.84 13.46 12.59
C ARG A 14 4.07 12.05 12.05
N THR A 15 4.21 11.08 12.94
CA THR A 15 4.37 9.67 12.59
C THR A 15 3.23 8.87 13.20
N ILE A 16 2.58 8.02 12.41
CA ILE A 16 1.51 7.13 12.83
C ILE A 16 1.93 5.69 12.55
N VAL A 17 1.83 4.82 13.54
CA VAL A 17 2.05 3.38 13.39
C VAL A 17 0.72 2.66 13.42
N ALA A 18 0.34 2.06 12.29
CA ALA A 18 -0.82 1.17 12.24
C ALA A 18 -0.43 -0.23 12.71
N TYR A 19 -1.27 -0.83 13.54
CA TYR A 19 -1.05 -2.18 14.03
C TYR A 19 -2.34 -3.00 14.02
N ALA A 20 -2.17 -4.33 14.01
CA ALA A 20 -3.24 -5.31 14.14
C ALA A 20 -2.91 -6.19 15.36
N GLY A 21 -3.51 -5.90 16.48
CA GLY A 21 -3.29 -6.65 17.72
C GLY A 21 -4.42 -6.42 18.70
N ARG A 22 -4.55 -7.33 19.65
CA ARG A 22 -5.47 -7.14 20.77
C ARG A 22 -4.72 -6.44 21.89
N GLU A 23 -5.31 -5.43 22.47
CA GLU A 23 -4.73 -4.65 23.58
C GLU A 23 -4.50 -5.51 24.85
N GLU A 24 -5.08 -6.71 24.92
CA GLU A 24 -4.88 -7.68 25.99
C GLU A 24 -3.49 -8.33 25.97
N ASN A 25 -2.69 -8.11 24.90
CA ASN A 25 -1.32 -8.63 24.80
C ASN A 25 -0.34 -7.63 25.42
N GLU A 26 0.24 -7.99 26.57
CA GLU A 26 1.21 -7.16 27.30
C GLU A 26 2.36 -6.66 26.43
N GLU A 27 2.90 -7.52 25.54
CA GLU A 27 3.99 -7.13 24.63
C GLU A 27 3.59 -6.02 23.65
N ILE A 28 2.34 -6.06 23.17
CA ILE A 28 1.80 -5.02 22.29
C ILE A 28 1.59 -3.74 23.06
N THR A 29 1.06 -3.80 24.27
CA THR A 29 0.82 -2.65 25.14
C THR A 29 2.13 -1.93 25.46
N GLU A 30 3.17 -2.66 25.88
CA GLU A 30 4.49 -2.09 26.14
C GLU A 30 5.07 -1.39 24.89
N LYS A 31 4.92 -1.98 23.69
CA LYS A 31 5.35 -1.36 22.45
C LYS A 31 4.60 -0.08 22.11
N ILE A 32 3.28 -0.04 22.35
CA ILE A 32 2.45 1.14 22.14
C ILE A 32 2.89 2.26 23.09
N GLU A 33 3.05 1.98 24.38
CA GLU A 33 3.52 2.93 25.38
C GLU A 33 4.89 3.48 25.01
N TRP A 34 5.79 2.62 24.57
CA TRP A 34 7.12 3.04 24.10
C TRP A 34 7.03 3.96 22.88
N LEU A 35 6.15 3.67 21.91
CA LEU A 35 5.93 4.53 20.74
C LEU A 35 5.38 5.90 21.15
N HIS A 36 4.36 5.92 22.03
CA HIS A 36 3.78 7.16 22.54
C HIS A 36 4.81 8.01 23.29
N ALA A 37 5.67 7.39 24.11
CA ALA A 37 6.77 8.09 24.80
C ALA A 37 7.77 8.73 23.83
N LYS A 38 7.79 8.27 22.55
CA LYS A 38 8.60 8.84 21.47
C LYS A 38 7.85 9.85 20.60
N GLY A 39 6.60 10.18 20.93
CA GLY A 39 5.77 11.10 20.16
C GLY A 39 5.20 10.48 18.87
N VAL A 40 5.08 9.16 18.81
CA VAL A 40 4.48 8.43 17.70
C VAL A 40 3.04 8.11 18.04
N ASP A 41 2.12 8.49 17.17
CA ASP A 41 0.71 8.08 17.29
C ASP A 41 0.54 6.63 16.85
N THR A 42 -0.47 5.96 17.38
CA THR A 42 -0.79 4.59 16.98
C THR A 42 -2.25 4.45 16.59
N VAL A 43 -2.55 3.57 15.65
CA VAL A 43 -3.91 3.26 15.21
C VAL A 43 -4.11 1.75 15.09
N CYS A 44 -5.11 1.23 15.79
CA CYS A 44 -5.47 -0.18 15.77
C CYS A 44 -6.51 -0.46 14.68
N CYS A 45 -6.13 -1.25 13.68
CA CYS A 45 -6.99 -1.59 12.54
C CYS A 45 -6.89 -3.08 12.20
N PRO A 46 -7.26 -4.02 13.08
CA PRO A 46 -7.24 -5.44 12.77
C PRO A 46 -8.37 -5.80 11.80
N ASP A 47 -8.06 -6.72 10.87
CA ASP A 47 -9.05 -7.49 10.13
C ASP A 47 -9.43 -8.77 10.90
N GLU A 48 -10.30 -9.60 10.30
CA GLU A 48 -10.75 -10.87 10.89
C GLU A 48 -9.61 -11.89 11.06
N LYS A 49 -8.52 -11.75 10.29
CA LYS A 49 -7.35 -12.64 10.31
C LYS A 49 -6.22 -12.12 11.20
N GLY A 50 -6.42 -10.98 11.87
CA GLY A 50 -5.40 -10.34 12.70
C GLY A 50 -4.32 -9.63 11.88
N GLN A 51 -4.63 -9.27 10.63
CA GLN A 51 -3.80 -8.39 9.80
C GLN A 51 -4.36 -6.97 9.81
N ILE A 52 -3.64 -6.01 9.24
CA ILE A 52 -4.14 -4.63 9.14
C ILE A 52 -5.21 -4.55 8.06
N ASP A 53 -6.42 -4.13 8.44
CA ASP A 53 -7.47 -3.72 7.51
C ASP A 53 -7.12 -2.37 6.90
N LEU A 54 -6.61 -2.41 5.66
CA LEU A 54 -6.16 -1.22 4.94
C LEU A 54 -7.33 -0.26 4.62
N LYS A 55 -8.55 -0.75 4.40
CA LYS A 55 -9.71 0.13 4.15
C LYS A 55 -10.09 0.91 5.40
N LYS A 56 -10.13 0.22 6.55
CA LYS A 56 -10.38 0.85 7.85
C LYS A 56 -9.28 1.86 8.18
N LEU A 57 -8.02 1.52 7.89
CA LEU A 57 -6.90 2.44 8.06
C LEU A 57 -7.09 3.70 7.22
N MET A 58 -7.44 3.58 5.92
CA MET A 58 -7.69 4.74 5.06
C MET A 58 -8.83 5.61 5.59
N THR A 59 -9.91 5.00 6.08
CA THR A 59 -11.02 5.74 6.69
C THR A 59 -10.58 6.52 7.92
N ASN A 60 -9.80 5.89 8.82
CA ASN A 60 -9.30 6.55 10.02
C ASN A 60 -8.39 7.74 9.67
N LEU A 61 -7.46 7.55 8.74
CA LEU A 61 -6.56 8.62 8.30
C LEU A 61 -7.31 9.76 7.60
N GLY A 62 -8.33 9.45 6.80
CA GLY A 62 -9.21 10.44 6.19
C GLY A 62 -9.98 11.27 7.20
N ASN A 63 -10.49 10.65 8.28
CA ASN A 63 -11.16 11.35 9.39
C ASN A 63 -10.21 12.31 10.14
N GLU A 64 -8.90 12.06 10.06
CA GLU A 64 -7.87 12.95 10.60
C GLU A 64 -7.41 14.03 9.61
N GLY A 65 -8.06 14.15 8.43
CA GLY A 65 -7.78 15.15 7.41
C GLY A 65 -6.63 14.78 6.47
N ILE A 66 -6.25 13.52 6.39
CA ILE A 66 -5.26 13.05 5.42
C ILE A 66 -5.96 12.71 4.09
N ASP A 67 -5.78 13.56 3.09
CA ASP A 67 -6.46 13.46 1.79
C ASP A 67 -5.82 12.46 0.84
N SER A 68 -4.51 12.24 0.97
CA SER A 68 -3.76 11.37 0.06
C SER A 68 -2.59 10.70 0.75
N ILE A 69 -2.21 9.53 0.25
CA ILE A 69 -1.11 8.73 0.78
C ILE A 69 -0.25 8.23 -0.37
N LEU A 70 1.04 8.47 -0.29
CA LEU A 70 2.02 7.85 -1.16
C LEU A 70 2.46 6.51 -0.55
N LEU A 71 2.11 5.41 -1.21
CA LEU A 71 2.51 4.08 -0.80
C LEU A 71 3.89 3.73 -1.37
N GLU A 72 4.90 3.72 -0.52
CA GLU A 72 6.27 3.27 -0.84
C GLU A 72 6.59 1.94 -0.14
N GLY A 73 5.66 1.01 -0.17
CA GLY A 73 5.76 -0.28 0.52
C GLY A 73 6.59 -1.31 -0.23
N GLY A 74 6.82 -2.47 0.41
CA GLY A 74 7.31 -3.67 -0.26
C GLY A 74 6.21 -4.36 -1.06
N GLY A 75 6.60 -5.31 -1.93
CA GLY A 75 5.68 -5.98 -2.85
C GLY A 75 4.43 -6.60 -2.21
N THR A 76 4.54 -7.12 -0.99
CA THR A 76 3.40 -7.70 -0.25
C THR A 76 2.37 -6.63 0.15
N LEU A 77 2.83 -5.47 0.62
CA LEU A 77 1.93 -4.37 0.97
C LEU A 77 1.29 -3.77 -0.28
N ASN A 78 2.05 -3.67 -1.38
CA ASN A 78 1.52 -3.22 -2.66
C ASN A 78 0.42 -4.16 -3.18
N ASP A 79 0.61 -5.49 -3.12
CA ASP A 79 -0.42 -6.48 -3.47
C ASP A 79 -1.67 -6.32 -2.60
N SER A 80 -1.50 -6.19 -1.29
CA SER A 80 -2.61 -6.01 -0.34
C SER A 80 -3.41 -4.74 -0.63
N ALA A 81 -2.74 -3.62 -0.91
CA ALA A 81 -3.39 -2.35 -1.22
C ALA A 81 -4.16 -2.39 -2.56
N LEU A 82 -3.56 -3.01 -3.60
CA LEU A 82 -4.21 -3.21 -4.89
C LEU A 82 -5.45 -4.10 -4.75
N ARG A 83 -5.36 -5.21 -4.02
CA ARG A 83 -6.50 -6.11 -3.74
C ARG A 83 -7.58 -5.44 -2.91
N ALA A 84 -7.22 -4.57 -1.97
CA ALA A 84 -8.15 -3.79 -1.19
C ALA A 84 -8.89 -2.72 -2.03
N GLY A 85 -8.44 -2.44 -3.27
CA GLY A 85 -9.05 -1.46 -4.16
C GLY A 85 -8.89 0.00 -3.69
N ILE A 86 -7.85 0.27 -2.88
CA ILE A 86 -7.59 1.62 -2.34
C ILE A 86 -6.57 2.40 -3.16
N VAL A 87 -5.91 1.76 -4.11
CA VAL A 87 -4.92 2.39 -5.00
C VAL A 87 -5.64 3.03 -6.19
N LYS A 88 -5.43 4.31 -6.41
CA LYS A 88 -6.00 5.05 -7.54
C LYS A 88 -5.00 5.20 -8.69
N GLU A 89 -3.73 5.38 -8.36
CA GLU A 89 -2.69 5.64 -9.35
C GLU A 89 -1.42 4.86 -9.01
N VAL A 90 -0.72 4.38 -10.04
CA VAL A 90 0.54 3.64 -9.94
C VAL A 90 1.62 4.40 -10.70
N HIS A 91 2.72 4.72 -10.02
CA HIS A 91 3.93 5.27 -10.62
C HIS A 91 4.98 4.18 -10.71
N CYS A 92 5.33 3.77 -11.92
CA CYS A 92 6.34 2.77 -12.17
C CYS A 92 7.61 3.43 -12.70
N PHE A 93 8.73 3.23 -12.00
CA PHE A 93 10.05 3.70 -12.42
C PHE A 93 10.86 2.52 -12.90
N ILE A 94 11.35 2.60 -14.14
CA ILE A 94 12.13 1.55 -14.80
C ILE A 94 13.52 2.08 -15.05
N ALA A 95 14.50 1.59 -14.29
CA ALA A 95 15.90 1.88 -14.53
C ALA A 95 16.43 0.97 -15.65
N PRO A 96 17.40 1.43 -16.48
CA PRO A 96 18.03 0.64 -17.52
C PRO A 96 19.05 -0.36 -16.94
N LYS A 97 18.61 -1.22 -16.01
CA LYS A 97 19.44 -2.18 -15.28
C LYS A 97 18.71 -3.52 -15.17
N LEU A 98 19.44 -4.60 -15.36
CA LEU A 98 18.95 -5.96 -15.21
C LEU A 98 19.64 -6.63 -14.00
N PHE A 99 18.84 -7.03 -13.02
CA PHE A 99 19.36 -7.75 -11.86
C PHE A 99 19.29 -9.27 -12.04
N GLY A 100 18.22 -9.77 -12.69
CA GLY A 100 17.98 -11.19 -12.86
C GLY A 100 17.82 -11.94 -11.53
N GLY A 101 17.80 -13.30 -11.62
CA GLY A 101 17.74 -14.20 -10.48
C GLY A 101 16.34 -14.67 -10.11
N LYS A 102 16.26 -15.98 -9.75
CA LYS A 102 14.99 -16.65 -9.42
C LYS A 102 14.28 -16.03 -8.22
N ASN A 103 15.02 -15.45 -7.27
CA ASN A 103 14.51 -14.89 -6.03
C ASN A 103 14.51 -13.35 -6.05
N SER A 104 14.56 -12.74 -7.24
CA SER A 104 14.48 -11.29 -7.38
C SER A 104 13.17 -10.77 -6.85
N LYS A 105 13.22 -9.66 -6.09
CA LYS A 105 12.02 -8.99 -5.59
C LYS A 105 11.29 -8.33 -6.75
N THR A 106 9.97 -8.50 -6.77
CA THR A 106 9.08 -7.81 -7.71
C THR A 106 8.37 -6.65 -7.03
N PRO A 107 7.92 -5.63 -7.77
CA PRO A 107 7.21 -4.49 -7.20
C PRO A 107 5.87 -4.88 -6.56
N VAL A 108 5.25 -5.96 -7.03
CA VAL A 108 4.02 -6.54 -6.46
C VAL A 108 4.27 -8.02 -6.18
N GLN A 109 4.10 -8.42 -4.92
CA GLN A 109 4.28 -9.80 -4.44
C GLN A 109 3.01 -10.23 -3.73
N GLY A 110 2.67 -11.51 -3.79
CA GLY A 110 1.48 -12.05 -3.15
C GLY A 110 1.14 -13.41 -3.71
N ILE A 111 -0.13 -13.79 -3.63
CA ILE A 111 -0.61 -15.07 -4.18
C ILE A 111 -0.50 -15.10 -5.71
N GLY A 112 -0.42 -13.90 -6.34
CA GLY A 112 -0.43 -13.77 -7.78
C GLY A 112 -1.85 -13.87 -8.36
N ILE A 113 -1.92 -13.95 -9.69
CA ILE A 113 -3.16 -14.05 -10.47
C ILE A 113 -3.00 -15.24 -11.41
N GLY A 114 -3.99 -16.13 -11.42
CA GLY A 114 -3.95 -17.37 -12.20
C GLY A 114 -4.10 -17.16 -13.71
N LEU A 115 -4.98 -16.23 -14.10
CA LEU A 115 -5.30 -15.96 -15.50
C LEU A 115 -5.04 -14.48 -15.85
N PRO A 116 -4.44 -14.19 -17.01
CA PRO A 116 -4.24 -12.80 -17.46
C PRO A 116 -5.53 -11.97 -17.51
N SER A 117 -6.68 -12.58 -17.76
CA SER A 117 -7.99 -11.92 -17.75
C SER A 117 -8.43 -11.40 -16.38
N GLU A 118 -7.87 -11.97 -15.31
CA GLU A 118 -8.14 -11.54 -13.92
C GLU A 118 -7.20 -10.42 -13.45
N ALA A 119 -6.21 -10.08 -14.27
CA ALA A 119 -5.24 -9.05 -13.94
C ALA A 119 -5.91 -7.69 -13.74
N LEU A 120 -5.40 -6.94 -12.77
CA LEU A 120 -5.81 -5.56 -12.56
C LEU A 120 -5.45 -4.74 -13.80
N LYS A 121 -6.46 -4.16 -14.45
CA LYS A 121 -6.26 -3.32 -15.62
C LYS A 121 -5.78 -1.94 -15.21
N LEU A 122 -4.78 -1.44 -15.92
CA LEU A 122 -4.23 -0.11 -15.74
C LEU A 122 -4.40 0.67 -17.05
N LYS A 123 -4.76 1.96 -16.92
CA LYS A 123 -4.78 2.89 -18.04
C LYS A 123 -3.56 3.80 -17.91
N CYS A 124 -2.62 3.68 -18.83
CA CYS A 124 -1.46 4.57 -18.89
C CYS A 124 -1.92 6.00 -19.23
N THR A 125 -1.50 6.96 -18.41
CA THR A 125 -1.84 8.38 -18.56
C THR A 125 -0.64 9.24 -18.92
N ASP A 126 0.56 8.83 -18.54
CA ASP A 126 1.80 9.54 -18.86
C ASP A 126 2.99 8.59 -18.95
N ILE A 127 3.92 8.90 -19.85
CA ILE A 127 5.21 8.24 -19.96
C ILE A 127 6.26 9.32 -20.19
N CYS A 128 7.23 9.42 -19.29
CA CYS A 128 8.30 10.39 -19.43
C CYS A 128 9.65 9.82 -19.00
N ARG A 129 10.71 10.45 -19.48
CA ARG A 129 12.08 10.15 -19.10
C ARG A 129 12.51 11.06 -17.95
N ILE A 130 13.09 10.49 -16.90
CA ILE A 130 13.63 11.20 -15.75
C ILE A 130 15.10 10.79 -15.60
N GLY A 131 16.01 11.61 -16.12
CA GLY A 131 17.41 11.25 -16.22
C GLY A 131 17.60 10.02 -17.11
N GLU A 132 18.13 8.93 -16.56
CA GLU A 132 18.28 7.65 -17.27
C GLU A 132 17.06 6.75 -17.16
N ASP A 133 16.16 7.00 -16.18
CA ASP A 133 15.00 6.17 -15.89
C ASP A 133 13.79 6.57 -16.75
N ILE A 134 12.85 5.63 -16.90
CA ILE A 134 11.52 5.86 -17.49
C ILE A 134 10.50 5.82 -16.36
N ARG A 135 9.66 6.86 -16.27
CA ARG A 135 8.49 6.87 -15.41
C ARG A 135 7.24 6.61 -16.23
N ILE A 136 6.42 5.69 -15.79
CA ILE A 136 5.09 5.41 -16.34
C ILE A 136 4.08 5.70 -15.23
N ILE A 137 3.07 6.52 -15.52
CA ILE A 137 1.94 6.80 -14.64
C ILE A 137 0.71 6.10 -15.21
N CYS A 138 0.04 5.33 -14.36
CA CYS A 138 -1.17 4.59 -14.73
C CYS A 138 -2.26 4.79 -13.69
N GLN A 139 -3.47 5.03 -14.14
CA GLN A 139 -4.67 4.93 -13.32
C GLN A 139 -5.12 3.48 -13.19
N VAL A 140 -5.55 3.09 -11.99
CA VAL A 140 -6.17 1.79 -11.76
C VAL A 140 -7.58 1.85 -12.30
N CYS A 141 -7.91 0.95 -13.25
CA CYS A 141 -9.26 0.84 -13.77
C CYS A 141 -10.15 0.17 -12.71
N GLU A 142 -11.28 0.78 -12.39
CA GLU A 142 -12.29 0.13 -11.57
C GLU A 142 -12.81 -1.09 -12.35
N LYS A 143 -13.05 -2.21 -11.64
CA LYS A 143 -13.73 -3.35 -12.26
C LYS A 143 -15.12 -2.85 -12.65
N GLU A 144 -15.42 -2.81 -13.94
CA GLU A 144 -16.78 -2.64 -14.40
C GLU A 144 -17.61 -3.73 -13.71
N GLN A 145 -18.62 -3.31 -12.94
CA GLN A 145 -19.65 -4.25 -12.51
C GLN A 145 -20.29 -4.72 -13.82
N GLU A 146 -20.08 -5.98 -14.18
CA GLU A 146 -20.81 -6.60 -15.28
C GLU A 146 -22.31 -6.47 -14.97
N GLY A 147 -22.91 -5.43 -15.51
CA GLY A 147 -24.35 -5.31 -15.56
C GLY A 147 -24.88 -6.50 -16.36
N PRO A 148 -26.10 -7.04 -16.07
CA PRO A 148 -26.65 -8.16 -16.79
C PRO A 148 -26.67 -7.82 -18.29
N CYS A 149 -26.02 -8.67 -19.07
CA CYS A 149 -26.04 -8.61 -20.52
C CYS A 149 -27.52 -8.73 -20.95
N LEU A 150 -28.14 -7.61 -21.30
CA LEU A 150 -29.45 -7.64 -21.97
C LEU A 150 -29.18 -8.28 -23.34
N GLN A 151 -29.54 -9.55 -23.43
CA GLN A 151 -29.68 -10.22 -24.73
C GLN A 151 -30.79 -9.48 -25.47
N GLU A 152 -30.40 -8.64 -26.42
CA GLU A 152 -31.32 -8.18 -27.43
C GLU A 152 -31.62 -9.36 -28.37
N SER A 153 -32.88 -9.80 -28.32
CA SER A 153 -33.51 -10.77 -29.22
C SER A 153 -33.85 -10.09 -30.56
#